data_c6fe7191c5f85fc62f9a0410bf892f41
#
_entry.id   c6fe7191c5f85fc62f9a0410bf892f41
#
_cell.length_a   1.000
_cell.length_b   1.000
_cell.length_c   1.000
_cell.angle_alpha   90.00
_cell.angle_beta   90.00
_cell.angle_gamma   90.00
#
_symmetry.space_group_name_H-M   'P 1'
#
loop_
_entity.id
_entity.type
_entity.pdbx_description
1 polymer ?
#
loop_
_entity_poly.entity_id
_entity_poly.type
_entity_poly.pdbx_seq_one_letter_code
_entity_poly.pdbx_strand_id
1 'polypeptide(L)'
;MPPDPAFLMASHLNDIKDNELAALKKKYGEPEVHAFTADFRKFECTLVKRTEAKGRLHDITCFIRQDDGNFVVIQKPQYARTGIYRAPSGGANPGEPLEDAAIREMYEETGLTVRLTRFVLDMHLEVVCKDRTIPWRSLVFLAEPVVGEIKPVDTREIFDATVMSRGQLVGEVAQLMEDSGWGGFKYRAFLTREFFRRLDELNI
;
A
#
# COMPACT_ATOMS: atom_id res chain seq x y z
N MET A 1 13.04 9.15 -16.12
CA MET A 1 12.33 9.18 -17.43
C MET A 1 10.85 9.26 -17.12
N PRO A 2 10.05 10.10 -17.77
CA PRO A 2 8.61 10.01 -17.61
C PRO A 2 8.14 8.64 -18.11
N PRO A 3 7.13 8.03 -17.50
CA PRO A 3 6.61 6.74 -17.94
C PRO A 3 6.09 6.84 -19.37
N ASP A 4 6.30 5.77 -20.14
CA ASP A 4 5.83 5.67 -21.52
C ASP A 4 4.31 5.90 -21.56
N PRO A 5 3.80 6.77 -22.46
CA PRO A 5 2.37 6.96 -22.65
C PRO A 5 1.60 5.65 -22.96
N ALA A 6 2.26 4.64 -23.55
CA ALA A 6 1.70 3.32 -23.78
C ALA A 6 1.47 2.56 -22.47
N PHE A 7 2.28 2.78 -21.43
CA PHE A 7 2.07 2.21 -20.10
C PHE A 7 0.82 2.80 -19.43
N LEU A 8 0.55 4.08 -19.62
CA LEU A 8 -0.66 4.73 -19.12
C LEU A 8 -1.94 4.27 -19.86
N MET A 9 -1.83 3.80 -21.09
CA MET A 9 -2.96 3.28 -21.86
C MET A 9 -3.27 1.80 -21.61
N ALA A 10 -2.31 1.00 -21.15
CA ALA A 10 -2.55 -0.39 -20.75
C ALA A 10 -3.33 -0.52 -19.43
N SER A 11 -3.62 0.59 -18.78
CA SER A 11 -4.33 0.66 -17.49
C SER A 11 -5.84 0.39 -17.55
N HIS A 12 -6.36 -0.09 -18.67
CA HIS A 12 -7.78 -0.45 -18.81
C HIS A 12 -8.20 -1.79 -18.20
N LEU A 13 -7.32 -2.42 -17.41
CA LEU A 13 -7.71 -3.47 -16.47
C LEU A 13 -8.15 -2.84 -15.15
N ASN A 14 -9.17 -1.98 -15.21
CA ASN A 14 -9.64 -1.21 -14.06
C ASN A 14 -10.73 -1.96 -13.33
N ASP A 15 -10.36 -2.64 -12.28
CA ASP A 15 -11.26 -2.96 -11.18
C ASP A 15 -11.61 -1.70 -10.33
N ILE A 16 -10.91 -0.57 -10.57
CA ILE A 16 -11.18 0.76 -10.00
C ILE A 16 -11.96 1.61 -11.01
N LYS A 17 -13.13 2.10 -10.63
CA LYS A 17 -13.96 2.97 -11.47
C LYS A 17 -13.37 4.38 -11.57
N ASP A 18 -13.29 4.93 -12.77
CA ASP A 18 -12.73 6.27 -13.00
C ASP A 18 -13.47 7.38 -12.24
N ASN A 19 -14.78 7.29 -12.09
CA ASN A 19 -15.56 8.26 -11.32
C ASN A 19 -15.27 8.21 -9.83
N GLU A 20 -14.98 7.03 -9.29
CA GLU A 20 -14.59 6.85 -7.89
C GLU A 20 -13.19 7.41 -7.64
N LEU A 21 -12.25 7.11 -8.54
CA LEU A 21 -10.91 7.70 -8.47
C LEU A 21 -10.95 9.22 -8.56
N ALA A 22 -11.76 9.78 -9.46
CA ALA A 22 -11.94 11.23 -9.58
C ALA A 22 -12.54 11.85 -8.30
N ALA A 23 -13.47 11.14 -7.65
CA ALA A 23 -14.03 11.59 -6.37
C ALA A 23 -12.99 11.59 -5.25
N LEU A 24 -12.13 10.56 -5.15
CA LEU A 24 -11.03 10.50 -4.19
C LEU A 24 -10.02 11.62 -4.41
N LYS A 25 -9.64 11.88 -5.67
CA LYS A 25 -8.74 12.99 -6.03
C LYS A 25 -9.34 14.34 -5.65
N LYS A 26 -10.61 14.56 -5.92
CA LYS A 26 -11.32 15.79 -5.54
C LYS A 26 -11.36 15.98 -4.02
N LYS A 27 -11.57 14.91 -3.26
CA LYS A 27 -11.73 14.95 -1.80
C LYS A 27 -10.39 15.06 -1.07
N TYR A 28 -9.39 14.32 -1.51
CA TYR A 28 -8.10 14.14 -0.82
C TYR A 28 -6.90 14.74 -1.56
N GLY A 29 -7.13 15.39 -2.72
CA GLY A 29 -6.11 16.02 -3.55
C GLY A 29 -5.49 15.09 -4.58
N GLU A 30 -4.83 15.67 -5.59
CA GLU A 30 -4.15 14.92 -6.64
C GLU A 30 -2.93 14.19 -6.10
N PRO A 31 -2.85 12.85 -6.30
CA PRO A 31 -1.66 12.09 -5.96
C PRO A 31 -0.56 12.28 -6.99
N GLU A 32 0.67 12.01 -6.60
CA GLU A 32 1.74 11.82 -7.55
C GLU A 32 1.69 10.40 -8.12
N VAL A 33 1.88 10.29 -9.44
CA VAL A 33 1.83 9.00 -10.15
C VAL A 33 3.23 8.44 -10.33
N HIS A 34 3.44 7.20 -9.92
CA HIS A 34 4.70 6.49 -10.11
C HIS A 34 4.48 5.13 -10.77
N ALA A 35 5.44 4.72 -11.58
CA ALA A 35 5.53 3.39 -12.13
C ALA A 35 6.70 2.62 -11.48
N PHE A 36 6.51 1.34 -11.25
CA PHE A 36 7.53 0.45 -10.73
C PHE A 36 7.39 -0.94 -11.36
N THR A 37 8.50 -1.60 -11.62
CA THR A 37 8.51 -2.97 -12.14
C THR A 37 9.36 -3.83 -11.22
N ALA A 38 8.83 -4.98 -10.80
CA ALA A 38 9.56 -5.89 -9.93
C ALA A 38 9.34 -7.36 -10.29
N ASP A 39 10.45 -8.13 -10.28
CA ASP A 39 10.42 -9.57 -10.37
C ASP A 39 9.94 -10.17 -9.04
N PHE A 40 8.77 -10.82 -9.08
CA PHE A 40 8.18 -11.47 -7.92
C PHE A 40 8.60 -12.93 -7.85
N ARG A 41 8.87 -13.42 -6.63
CA ARG A 41 9.11 -14.83 -6.38
C ARG A 41 7.85 -15.66 -6.64
N LYS A 42 8.02 -16.95 -6.88
CA LYS A 42 6.92 -17.87 -7.19
C LYS A 42 5.74 -17.79 -6.21
N PHE A 43 6.01 -17.71 -4.91
CA PHE A 43 4.96 -17.64 -3.90
C PHE A 43 4.24 -16.27 -3.91
N GLU A 44 4.98 -15.18 -4.13
CA GLU A 44 4.39 -13.83 -4.28
C GLU A 44 3.49 -13.78 -5.52
N CYS A 45 3.95 -14.31 -6.64
CA CYS A 45 3.14 -14.43 -7.86
C CYS A 45 1.86 -15.26 -7.62
N THR A 46 1.94 -16.30 -6.80
CA THR A 46 0.76 -17.11 -6.45
C THR A 46 -0.27 -16.29 -5.69
N LEU A 47 0.17 -15.41 -4.76
CA LEU A 47 -0.72 -14.52 -4.02
C LEU A 47 -1.40 -13.49 -4.94
N VAL A 48 -0.64 -12.85 -5.82
CA VAL A 48 -1.17 -11.88 -6.78
C VAL A 48 -2.19 -12.53 -7.72
N LYS A 49 -1.86 -13.70 -8.30
CA LYS A 49 -2.75 -14.45 -9.18
C LYS A 49 -4.06 -14.89 -8.50
N ARG A 50 -4.02 -15.23 -7.21
CA ARG A 50 -5.24 -15.54 -6.44
C ARG A 50 -6.13 -14.32 -6.28
N THR A 51 -5.55 -13.15 -6.11
CA THR A 51 -6.27 -11.89 -5.98
C THR A 51 -6.87 -11.46 -7.32
N GLU A 52 -6.09 -11.57 -8.39
CA GLU A 52 -6.54 -11.35 -9.77
C GLU A 52 -7.70 -12.27 -10.14
N ALA A 53 -7.64 -13.55 -9.78
CA ALA A 53 -8.71 -14.51 -10.05
C ALA A 53 -10.04 -14.16 -9.32
N LYS A 54 -9.98 -13.31 -8.29
CA LYS A 54 -11.14 -12.73 -7.61
C LYS A 54 -11.57 -11.39 -8.21
N GLY A 55 -10.98 -10.96 -9.33
CA GLY A 55 -11.30 -9.71 -10.03
C GLY A 55 -10.66 -8.46 -9.42
N ARG A 56 -9.62 -8.61 -8.58
CA ARG A 56 -8.96 -7.48 -7.93
C ARG A 56 -7.48 -7.38 -8.33
N LEU A 57 -7.09 -6.21 -8.83
CA LEU A 57 -5.72 -5.86 -9.23
C LEU A 57 -5.22 -4.60 -8.51
N HIS A 58 -5.75 -4.33 -7.33
CA HIS A 58 -5.38 -3.16 -6.52
C HIS A 58 -5.22 -3.47 -5.05
N ASP A 59 -4.53 -2.58 -4.37
CA ASP A 59 -4.63 -2.40 -2.93
C ASP A 59 -4.70 -0.90 -2.56
N ILE A 60 -5.13 -0.66 -1.32
CA ILE A 60 -5.13 0.65 -0.70
C ILE A 60 -4.17 0.57 0.47
N THR A 61 -3.14 1.39 0.46
CA THR A 61 -2.14 1.46 1.53
C THR A 61 -2.34 2.75 2.31
N CYS A 62 -2.39 2.67 3.64
CA CYS A 62 -2.53 3.83 4.49
C CYS A 62 -1.33 3.97 5.42
N PHE A 63 -0.65 5.11 5.34
CA PHE A 63 0.31 5.52 6.36
C PHE A 63 -0.45 6.25 7.45
N ILE A 64 -0.69 5.57 8.58
CA ILE A 64 -1.47 6.09 9.69
C ILE A 64 -0.51 6.81 10.63
N ARG A 65 -0.55 8.15 10.62
CA ARG A 65 0.31 8.99 11.43
C ARG A 65 -0.31 9.24 12.80
N GLN A 66 0.45 8.93 13.84
CA GLN A 66 0.10 9.22 15.24
C GLN A 66 0.43 10.69 15.59
N ASP A 67 -0.11 11.18 16.71
CA ASP A 67 0.11 12.55 17.20
C ASP A 67 1.57 12.86 17.47
N ASP A 68 2.36 11.85 17.84
CA ASP A 68 3.81 11.97 18.06
C ASP A 68 4.65 11.96 16.77
N GLY A 69 4.01 11.87 15.60
CA GLY A 69 4.65 11.84 14.30
C GLY A 69 5.14 10.47 13.85
N ASN A 70 4.98 9.43 14.66
CA ASN A 70 5.27 8.05 14.28
C ASN A 70 4.14 7.44 13.44
N PHE A 71 4.40 6.32 12.78
CA PHE A 71 3.47 5.66 11.87
C PHE A 71 3.14 4.25 12.34
N VAL A 72 1.86 3.88 12.24
CA VAL A 72 1.42 2.51 12.52
C VAL A 72 1.86 1.60 11.40
N VAL A 73 2.44 0.47 11.77
CA VAL A 73 2.97 -0.54 10.85
C VAL A 73 2.56 -1.93 11.30
N ILE A 74 2.55 -2.85 10.35
CA ILE A 74 2.17 -4.24 10.58
C ILE A 74 3.25 -5.21 10.12
N GLN A 75 3.20 -6.41 10.71
CA GLN A 75 3.97 -7.56 10.30
C GLN A 75 3.01 -8.74 10.07
N LYS A 76 3.15 -9.43 8.92
CA LYS A 76 2.35 -10.63 8.63
C LYS A 76 3.10 -11.91 9.01
N PRO A 77 2.41 -13.05 9.24
CA PRO A 77 3.04 -14.32 9.61
C PRO A 77 4.15 -14.77 8.66
N GLN A 78 4.04 -14.48 7.36
CA GLN A 78 5.01 -14.90 6.34
C GLN A 78 6.41 -14.30 6.53
N TYR A 79 6.52 -13.18 7.23
CA TYR A 79 7.78 -12.50 7.54
C TYR A 79 7.87 -12.06 9.02
N ALA A 80 7.17 -12.83 9.87
CA ALA A 80 7.23 -12.60 11.31
C ALA A 80 8.66 -12.66 11.84
N ARG A 81 8.99 -11.79 12.79
CA ARG A 81 10.28 -11.72 13.50
C ARG A 81 11.49 -11.40 12.62
N THR A 82 11.28 -10.91 11.40
CA THR A 82 12.38 -10.51 10.50
C THR A 82 12.83 -9.07 10.71
N GLY A 83 12.11 -8.27 11.49
CA GLY A 83 12.28 -6.82 11.56
C GLY A 83 11.63 -6.04 10.40
N ILE A 84 11.10 -6.72 9.41
CA ILE A 84 10.38 -6.08 8.30
C ILE A 84 8.98 -5.76 8.76
N TYR A 85 8.66 -4.47 8.76
CA TYR A 85 7.33 -3.93 8.99
C TYR A 85 6.92 -3.05 7.81
N ARG A 86 5.63 -2.94 7.53
CA ARG A 86 5.12 -2.12 6.44
C ARG A 86 3.84 -1.38 6.84
N ALA A 87 3.52 -0.33 6.12
CA ALA A 87 2.21 0.30 6.24
C ALA A 87 1.10 -0.73 5.97
N PRO A 88 0.01 -0.72 6.76
CA PRO A 88 -1.13 -1.60 6.54
C PRO A 88 -1.75 -1.37 5.16
N SER A 89 -2.27 -2.43 4.56
CA SER A 89 -2.89 -2.35 3.24
C SER A 89 -3.84 -3.50 2.97
N GLY A 90 -4.93 -3.20 2.34
CA GLY A 90 -5.89 -4.19 1.87
C GLY A 90 -6.59 -3.75 0.60
N GLY A 91 -7.66 -4.39 0.22
CA GLY A 91 -8.35 -4.06 -1.01
C GLY A 91 -9.87 -4.10 -0.88
N ALA A 92 -10.55 -3.43 -1.79
CA ALA A 92 -11.99 -3.40 -1.81
C ALA A 92 -12.59 -4.77 -2.18
N ASN A 93 -13.66 -5.12 -1.51
CA ASN A 93 -14.52 -6.22 -1.91
C ASN A 93 -15.35 -5.82 -3.16
N PRO A 94 -15.87 -6.77 -3.93
CA PRO A 94 -16.72 -6.45 -5.06
C PRO A 94 -17.88 -5.52 -4.69
N GLY A 95 -17.92 -4.32 -5.29
CA GLY A 95 -18.95 -3.31 -5.04
C GLY A 95 -18.75 -2.44 -3.80
N GLU A 96 -17.71 -2.68 -3.01
CA GLU A 96 -17.35 -1.84 -1.87
C GLU A 96 -16.65 -0.56 -2.36
N PRO A 97 -17.03 0.63 -1.88
CA PRO A 97 -16.29 1.86 -2.15
C PRO A 97 -14.86 1.79 -1.62
N LEU A 98 -13.90 2.34 -2.37
CA LEU A 98 -12.47 2.30 -2.01
C LEU A 98 -12.19 2.98 -0.66
N GLU A 99 -12.88 4.06 -0.34
CA GLU A 99 -12.74 4.74 0.96
C GLU A 99 -13.21 3.86 2.11
N ASP A 100 -14.36 3.20 1.97
CA ASP A 100 -14.90 2.30 3.00
C ASP A 100 -13.99 1.08 3.18
N ALA A 101 -13.47 0.54 2.07
CA ALA A 101 -12.50 -0.54 2.09
C ALA A 101 -11.22 -0.15 2.84
N ALA A 102 -10.69 1.07 2.59
CA ALA A 102 -9.53 1.57 3.32
C ALA A 102 -9.78 1.60 4.83
N ILE A 103 -10.90 2.17 5.27
CA ILE A 103 -11.24 2.28 6.69
C ILE A 103 -11.42 0.88 7.32
N ARG A 104 -12.11 -0.03 6.64
CA ARG A 104 -12.32 -1.41 7.10
C ARG A 104 -10.99 -2.16 7.24
N GLU A 105 -10.14 -2.14 6.22
CA GLU A 105 -8.85 -2.83 6.24
C GLU A 105 -7.93 -2.28 7.35
N MET A 106 -7.91 -0.96 7.54
CA MET A 106 -7.13 -0.37 8.64
C MET A 106 -7.62 -0.86 10.00
N TYR A 107 -8.94 -0.96 10.20
CA TYR A 107 -9.49 -1.51 11.43
C TYR A 107 -9.12 -2.99 11.60
N GLU A 108 -9.28 -3.82 10.57
CA GLU A 108 -8.97 -5.25 10.62
C GLU A 108 -7.48 -5.52 10.89
N GLU A 109 -6.57 -4.79 10.23
CA GLU A 109 -5.13 -4.97 10.35
C GLU A 109 -4.52 -4.31 11.60
N THR A 110 -5.12 -3.21 12.12
CA THR A 110 -4.50 -2.43 13.19
C THR A 110 -5.37 -2.22 14.45
N GLY A 111 -6.67 -2.43 14.38
CA GLY A 111 -7.64 -2.10 15.45
C GLY A 111 -8.03 -0.61 15.48
N LEU A 112 -7.54 0.20 14.56
CA LEU A 112 -7.81 1.63 14.51
C LEU A 112 -8.87 1.96 13.46
N THR A 113 -9.89 2.71 13.85
CA THR A 113 -10.72 3.46 12.91
C THR A 113 -9.96 4.70 12.48
N VAL A 114 -9.79 4.91 11.20
CA VAL A 114 -8.98 6.00 10.65
C VAL A 114 -9.82 6.97 9.83
N ARG A 115 -9.28 8.16 9.66
CA ARG A 115 -9.72 9.17 8.70
C ARG A 115 -8.63 9.35 7.66
N LEU A 116 -8.96 9.20 6.39
CA LEU A 116 -8.05 9.55 5.30
C LEU A 116 -7.92 11.08 5.24
N THR A 117 -6.69 11.57 5.08
CA THR A 117 -6.41 13.02 5.07
C THR A 117 -5.82 13.52 3.77
N ARG A 118 -5.04 12.68 3.07
CA ARG A 118 -4.42 13.03 1.80
C ARG A 118 -4.25 11.82 0.90
N PHE A 119 -4.59 11.93 -0.39
CA PHE A 119 -4.18 10.99 -1.42
C PHE A 119 -2.78 11.38 -1.90
N VAL A 120 -1.78 10.57 -1.53
CA VAL A 120 -0.37 10.95 -1.68
C VAL A 120 0.23 10.40 -2.96
N LEU A 121 0.06 9.09 -3.21
CA LEU A 121 0.62 8.41 -4.38
C LEU A 121 -0.41 7.52 -5.07
N ASP A 122 -0.32 7.45 -6.39
CA ASP A 122 -1.01 6.51 -7.26
C ASP A 122 0.06 5.64 -7.95
N MET A 123 0.26 4.44 -7.43
CA MET A 123 1.36 3.57 -7.82
C MET A 123 0.92 2.54 -8.85
N HIS A 124 1.57 2.53 -10.00
CA HIS A 124 1.38 1.55 -11.06
C HIS A 124 2.52 0.54 -11.03
N LEU A 125 2.26 -0.68 -10.57
CA LEU A 125 3.24 -1.74 -10.44
C LEU A 125 3.06 -2.79 -11.53
N GLU A 126 4.14 -3.13 -12.21
CA GLU A 126 4.23 -4.33 -13.04
C GLU A 126 4.82 -5.47 -12.23
N VAL A 127 3.98 -6.43 -11.87
CA VAL A 127 4.39 -7.65 -11.19
C VAL A 127 4.90 -8.65 -12.23
N VAL A 128 6.22 -8.79 -12.35
CA VAL A 128 6.83 -9.72 -13.28
C VAL A 128 6.87 -11.11 -12.65
N CYS A 129 6.14 -12.03 -13.25
CA CYS A 129 6.17 -13.45 -12.94
C CYS A 129 6.85 -14.20 -14.09
N LYS A 130 7.34 -15.42 -13.82
CA LYS A 130 8.04 -16.23 -14.83
C LYS A 130 7.26 -16.40 -16.15
N ASP A 131 5.95 -16.49 -16.05
CA ASP A 131 5.03 -16.80 -17.16
C ASP A 131 4.36 -15.56 -17.76
N ARG A 132 4.24 -14.47 -17.01
CA ARG A 132 3.59 -13.25 -17.46
C ARG A 132 3.82 -12.07 -16.52
N THR A 133 3.53 -10.87 -17.00
CA THR A 133 3.44 -9.65 -16.19
C THR A 133 1.98 -9.39 -15.81
N ILE A 134 1.75 -9.02 -14.55
CA ILE A 134 0.42 -8.70 -14.01
C ILE A 134 0.44 -7.23 -13.58
N PRO A 135 -0.43 -6.36 -14.13
CA PRO A 135 -0.54 -4.98 -13.66
C PRO A 135 -1.18 -4.98 -12.27
N TRP A 136 -0.68 -4.09 -11.41
CA TRP A 136 -1.20 -3.87 -10.08
C TRP A 136 -1.22 -2.39 -9.77
N ARG A 137 -2.23 -1.92 -9.06
CA ARG A 137 -2.33 -0.52 -8.66
C ARG A 137 -2.42 -0.39 -7.15
N SER A 138 -1.61 0.48 -6.54
CA SER A 138 -1.73 0.81 -5.13
C SER A 138 -2.09 2.27 -4.95
N LEU A 139 -3.20 2.52 -4.28
CA LEU A 139 -3.63 3.86 -3.88
C LEU A 139 -3.09 4.13 -2.48
N VAL A 140 -2.26 5.16 -2.32
CA VAL A 140 -1.53 5.41 -1.07
C VAL A 140 -2.00 6.68 -0.41
N PHE A 141 -2.51 6.55 0.81
CA PHE A 141 -3.07 7.64 1.59
C PHE A 141 -2.25 7.92 2.86
N LEU A 142 -2.21 9.18 3.24
CA LEU A 142 -1.96 9.58 4.61
C LEU A 142 -3.29 9.49 5.36
N ALA A 143 -3.26 8.93 6.56
CA ALA A 143 -4.41 8.78 7.43
C ALA A 143 -4.05 9.15 8.87
N GLU A 144 -5.06 9.43 9.67
CA GLU A 144 -4.95 9.72 11.10
C GLU A 144 -5.93 8.82 11.88
N PRO A 145 -5.55 8.34 13.08
CA PRO A 145 -6.46 7.57 13.92
C PRO A 145 -7.57 8.48 14.46
N VAL A 146 -8.79 7.95 14.51
CA VAL A 146 -9.95 8.62 15.11
C VAL A 146 -10.27 7.99 16.45
N VAL A 147 -10.28 6.65 16.50
CA VAL A 147 -10.58 5.87 17.71
C VAL A 147 -10.00 4.45 17.57
N GLY A 148 -9.71 3.83 18.69
CA GLY A 148 -9.21 2.46 18.79
C GLY A 148 -7.86 2.36 19.48
N GLU A 149 -7.40 1.14 19.64
CA GLU A 149 -6.09 0.80 20.18
C GLU A 149 -5.34 -0.01 19.12
N ILE A 150 -4.01 0.13 19.06
CA ILE A 150 -3.18 -0.66 18.14
C ILE A 150 -3.17 -2.11 18.59
N LYS A 151 -4.11 -2.88 18.03
CA LYS A 151 -4.29 -4.30 18.29
C LYS A 151 -5.01 -4.92 17.11
N PRO A 152 -4.33 -5.74 16.29
CA PRO A 152 -4.95 -6.37 15.13
C PRO A 152 -6.24 -7.13 15.49
N VAL A 153 -7.28 -6.93 14.70
CA VAL A 153 -8.55 -7.67 14.82
C VAL A 153 -8.43 -9.00 14.08
N ASP A 154 -7.88 -9.00 12.87
CA ASP A 154 -7.59 -10.24 12.14
C ASP A 154 -6.20 -10.78 12.49
N THR A 155 -6.13 -11.52 13.59
CA THR A 155 -4.89 -12.16 14.08
C THR A 155 -4.43 -13.35 13.23
N ARG A 156 -5.21 -13.77 12.22
CA ARG A 156 -4.79 -14.81 11.26
C ARG A 156 -3.94 -14.21 10.14
N GLU A 157 -4.23 -12.96 9.76
CA GLU A 157 -3.48 -12.25 8.72
C GLU A 157 -2.35 -11.40 9.28
N ILE A 158 -2.51 -10.87 10.49
CA ILE A 158 -1.56 -9.95 11.11
C ILE A 158 -0.91 -10.61 12.33
N PHE A 159 0.42 -10.70 12.27
CA PHE A 159 1.25 -11.24 13.35
C PHE A 159 1.49 -10.19 14.45
N ASP A 160 1.77 -8.95 14.03
CA ASP A 160 2.07 -7.86 14.94
C ASP A 160 1.69 -6.52 14.33
N ALA A 161 1.30 -5.55 15.18
CA ALA A 161 1.10 -4.15 14.81
C ALA A 161 1.76 -3.27 15.86
N THR A 162 2.53 -2.29 15.43
CA THR A 162 3.30 -1.39 16.29
C THR A 162 3.45 -0.02 15.63
N VAL A 163 4.23 0.85 16.24
CA VAL A 163 4.59 2.16 15.69
C VAL A 163 6.08 2.24 15.40
N MET A 164 6.42 2.92 14.31
CA MET A 164 7.80 3.20 13.93
C MET A 164 7.94 4.64 13.45
N SER A 165 9.12 5.20 13.68
CA SER A 165 9.45 6.51 13.17
C SER A 165 9.70 6.47 11.66
N ARG A 166 9.52 7.62 11.01
CA ARG A 166 9.91 7.80 9.61
C ARG A 166 11.35 7.34 9.35
N GLY A 167 12.29 7.72 10.23
CA GLY A 167 13.70 7.35 10.08
C GLY A 167 13.93 5.84 10.04
N GLN A 168 13.24 5.08 10.90
CA GLN A 168 13.29 3.61 10.86
C GLN A 168 12.71 3.06 9.56
N LEU A 169 11.57 3.58 9.11
CA LEU A 169 10.88 3.10 7.91
C LEU A 169 11.68 3.32 6.62
N VAL A 170 12.28 4.50 6.43
CA VAL A 170 13.07 4.80 5.22
C VAL A 170 14.51 4.29 5.29
N GLY A 171 15.02 4.00 6.48
CA GLY A 171 16.37 3.48 6.75
C GLY A 171 16.40 1.97 6.89
N GLU A 172 16.46 1.50 8.13
CA GLU A 172 16.67 0.09 8.48
C GLU A 172 15.61 -0.83 7.87
N VAL A 173 14.33 -0.49 8.01
CA VAL A 173 13.23 -1.35 7.52
C VAL A 173 13.25 -1.43 6.00
N ALA A 174 13.45 -0.30 5.30
CA ALA A 174 13.56 -0.31 3.84
C ALA A 174 14.77 -1.14 3.37
N GLN A 175 15.90 -1.08 4.07
CA GLN A 175 17.07 -1.90 3.76
C GLN A 175 16.79 -3.40 3.95
N LEU A 176 16.16 -3.80 5.06
CA LEU A 176 15.74 -5.18 5.29
C LEU A 176 14.77 -5.69 4.20
N MET A 177 13.85 -4.83 3.74
CA MET A 177 12.97 -5.13 2.62
C MET A 177 13.74 -5.41 1.31
N GLU A 178 14.71 -4.56 0.98
CA GLU A 178 15.55 -4.70 -0.22
C GLU A 178 16.41 -5.96 -0.15
N ASP A 179 17.04 -6.22 0.99
CA ASP A 179 17.92 -7.37 1.21
C ASP A 179 17.17 -8.71 1.24
N SER A 180 15.86 -8.69 1.51
CA SER A 180 15.03 -9.89 1.51
C SER A 180 15.01 -10.63 0.16
N GLY A 181 15.25 -9.89 -0.93
CA GLY A 181 15.14 -10.37 -2.31
C GLY A 181 13.71 -10.65 -2.76
N TRP A 182 12.68 -10.21 -2.01
CA TRP A 182 11.28 -10.29 -2.45
C TRP A 182 10.92 -9.08 -3.30
N GLY A 183 10.32 -9.32 -4.47
CA GLY A 183 9.90 -8.25 -5.37
C GLY A 183 8.88 -7.30 -4.73
N GLY A 184 7.93 -7.85 -4.01
CA GLY A 184 6.94 -7.07 -3.27
C GLY A 184 7.54 -6.19 -2.18
N PHE A 185 8.60 -6.65 -1.50
CA PHE A 185 9.28 -5.82 -0.51
C PHE A 185 10.16 -4.74 -1.14
N LYS A 186 10.84 -5.01 -2.26
CA LYS A 186 11.52 -3.96 -3.03
C LYS A 186 10.56 -2.86 -3.45
N TYR A 187 9.38 -3.25 -3.91
CA TYR A 187 8.31 -2.31 -4.22
C TYR A 187 7.85 -1.51 -2.98
N ARG A 188 7.64 -2.18 -1.83
CA ARG A 188 7.23 -1.51 -0.59
C ARG A 188 8.28 -0.54 -0.04
N ALA A 189 9.57 -0.87 -0.15
CA ALA A 189 10.65 0.04 0.19
C ALA A 189 10.65 1.29 -0.68
N PHE A 190 10.49 1.13 -2.00
CA PHE A 190 10.36 2.24 -2.95
C PHE A 190 9.14 3.11 -2.62
N LEU A 191 7.95 2.50 -2.49
CA LEU A 191 6.71 3.18 -2.15
C LEU A 191 6.85 4.00 -0.85
N THR A 192 7.48 3.44 0.18
CA THR A 192 7.67 4.09 1.47
C THR A 192 8.55 5.35 1.34
N ARG A 193 9.66 5.26 0.58
CA ARG A 193 10.53 6.42 0.34
C ARG A 193 9.83 7.51 -0.46
N GLU A 194 9.10 7.15 -1.52
CA GLU A 194 8.35 8.10 -2.34
C GLU A 194 7.22 8.76 -1.55
N PHE A 195 6.54 8.01 -0.68
CA PHE A 195 5.54 8.57 0.21
C PHE A 195 6.12 9.70 1.07
N PHE A 196 7.23 9.45 1.77
CA PHE A 196 7.83 10.47 2.63
C PHE A 196 8.44 11.63 1.85
N ARG A 197 9.05 11.36 0.69
CA ARG A 197 9.52 12.42 -0.20
C ARG A 197 8.37 13.34 -0.60
N ARG A 198 7.23 12.75 -0.95
CA ARG A 198 6.05 13.52 -1.35
C ARG A 198 5.45 14.33 -0.21
N LEU A 199 5.45 13.81 1.02
CA LEU A 199 5.03 14.60 2.20
C LEU A 199 5.91 15.84 2.40
N ASP A 200 7.23 15.71 2.23
CA ASP A 200 8.15 16.86 2.33
C ASP A 200 7.84 17.93 1.30
N GLU A 201 7.57 17.56 0.05
CA GLU A 201 7.18 18.51 -1.00
C GLU A 201 5.84 19.20 -0.73
N LEU A 202 4.92 18.48 -0.10
CA LEU A 202 3.61 19.01 0.28
C LEU A 202 3.66 19.85 1.57
N ASN A 203 4.79 19.84 2.29
CA ASN A 203 4.98 20.46 3.61
C ASN A 203 3.94 19.99 4.67
N ILE A 204 3.69 18.67 4.74
CA ILE A 204 2.73 18.05 5.66
C ILE A 204 3.33 16.89 6.45
#